data_e613405607b45a42afbe4aa8f18ca95f
#
_entry.id   e613405607b45a42afbe4aa8f18ca95f
#
_cell.length_a   1.000
_cell.length_b   1.000
_cell.length_c   1.000
_cell.angle_alpha   90.00
_cell.angle_beta   90.00
_cell.angle_gamma   90.00
#
_symmetry.space_group_name_H-M   'P 1'
#
loop_
_entity.id
_entity.type
_entity.pdbx_description
1 polymer ?
#
loop_
_entity_poly.entity_id
_entity_poly.type
_entity_poly.pdbx_seq_one_letter_code
_entity_poly.pdbx_strand_id
1 'polypeptide(L)'
;MDWNYLTSAEQLEEADSVSREMPVLIYKHSTRCHICSMALSRIERGWDAPDYDKVKPYFLDVLKHREVSDAVAQRYGIEHQSPQVLLIRNGKCIYSESHSAITYNTILSSVG
;
A
#
# COMPACT_ATOMS: atom_id res chain seq x y z
N MET A 1 -6.03 -11.98 4.98
CA MET A 1 -4.85 -11.54 4.23
C MET A 1 -3.72 -11.21 5.19
N ASP A 2 -2.51 -11.61 4.85
CA ASP A 2 -1.34 -11.41 5.72
C ASP A 2 -0.66 -10.09 5.41
N TRP A 3 -1.15 -9.03 6.03
CA TRP A 3 -0.56 -7.71 5.90
C TRP A 3 0.69 -7.57 6.78
N ASN A 4 1.69 -6.87 6.26
CA ASN A 4 2.81 -6.37 7.04
C ASN A 4 2.45 -4.94 7.45
N TYR A 5 2.58 -4.60 8.74
CA TYR A 5 2.12 -3.30 9.23
C TYR A 5 3.24 -2.28 9.25
N LEU A 6 2.98 -1.09 8.68
CA LEU A 6 3.89 0.04 8.73
C LEU A 6 3.56 0.90 9.95
N THR A 7 4.36 0.78 11.00
CA THR A 7 4.13 1.49 12.25
C THR A 7 5.28 2.45 12.62
N SER A 8 6.35 2.47 11.83
CA SER A 8 7.51 3.31 12.12
C SER A 8 8.25 3.68 10.83
N ALA A 9 9.08 4.72 10.91
CA ALA A 9 9.95 5.11 9.81
C ALA A 9 10.97 4.03 9.46
N GLU A 10 11.41 3.27 10.46
CA GLU A 10 12.36 2.16 10.25
C GLU A 10 11.75 1.07 9.37
N GLN A 11 10.48 0.75 9.60
CA GLN A 11 9.77 -0.22 8.78
C GLN A 11 9.57 0.28 7.35
N LEU A 12 9.39 1.59 7.18
CA LEU A 12 9.29 2.19 5.85
C LEU A 12 10.62 2.04 5.10
N GLU A 13 11.75 2.23 5.78
CA GLU A 13 13.07 2.00 5.18
C GLU A 13 13.23 0.54 4.77
N GLU A 14 12.75 -0.38 5.59
CA GLU A 14 12.78 -1.81 5.28
C GLU A 14 11.94 -2.14 4.05
N ALA A 15 10.72 -1.59 3.98
CA ALA A 15 9.83 -1.77 2.83
C ALA A 15 10.47 -1.22 1.55
N ASP A 16 11.12 -0.08 1.66
CA ASP A 16 11.83 0.53 0.53
C ASP A 16 12.96 -0.38 0.03
N SER A 17 13.70 -1.00 0.96
CA SER A 17 14.75 -1.97 0.61
C SER A 17 14.16 -3.20 -0.08
N VAL A 18 13.05 -3.72 0.41
CA VAL A 18 12.35 -4.86 -0.21
C VAL A 18 11.93 -4.53 -1.64
N SER A 19 11.57 -3.26 -1.90
CA SER A 19 11.12 -2.84 -3.23
C SER A 19 12.19 -2.98 -4.31
N ARG A 20 13.45 -3.15 -3.92
CA ARG A 20 14.55 -3.40 -4.86
C ARG A 20 14.61 -4.85 -5.32
N GLU A 21 13.99 -5.75 -4.57
CA GLU A 21 13.94 -7.17 -4.88
C GLU A 21 12.59 -7.60 -5.46
N MET A 22 11.51 -7.01 -4.97
CA MET A 22 10.15 -7.32 -5.44
C MET A 22 9.25 -6.11 -5.23
N PRO A 23 8.16 -5.99 -6.00
CA PRO A 23 7.21 -4.90 -5.78
C PRO A 23 6.62 -4.92 -4.37
N VAL A 24 6.41 -3.73 -3.82
CA VAL A 24 5.80 -3.53 -2.51
C VAL A 24 4.50 -2.76 -2.70
N LEU A 25 3.43 -3.26 -2.08
CA LEU A 25 2.16 -2.54 -2.03
C LEU A 25 2.04 -1.86 -0.67
N ILE A 26 1.79 -0.56 -0.67
CA ILE A 26 1.43 0.16 0.54
C ILE A 26 -0.04 0.56 0.43
N TYR A 27 -0.86 0.06 1.37
CA TYR A 27 -2.27 0.42 1.45
C TYR A 27 -2.48 1.35 2.65
N LYS A 28 -2.99 2.55 2.38
CA LYS A 28 -3.33 3.53 3.42
C LYS A 28 -4.80 3.41 3.80
N HIS A 29 -5.06 3.24 5.10
CA HIS A 29 -6.39 2.98 5.64
C HIS A 29 -6.75 3.97 6.74
N SER A 30 -8.01 4.41 6.74
CA SER A 30 -8.58 5.16 7.84
C SER A 30 -9.79 4.40 8.40
N THR A 31 -9.78 4.10 9.70
CA THR A 31 -10.90 3.40 10.34
C THR A 31 -12.17 4.25 10.40
N ARG A 32 -12.06 5.55 10.18
CA ARG A 32 -13.20 6.48 10.15
C ARG A 32 -13.84 6.60 8.77
N CYS A 33 -13.26 5.97 7.77
CA CYS A 33 -13.69 6.11 6.38
C CYS A 33 -14.37 4.82 5.91
N HIS A 34 -15.66 4.91 5.61
CA HIS A 34 -16.42 3.75 5.10
C HIS A 34 -15.88 3.28 3.74
N ILE A 35 -15.47 4.21 2.89
CA ILE A 35 -14.88 3.90 1.58
C ILE A 35 -13.58 3.10 1.73
N CYS A 36 -12.82 3.37 2.80
CA CYS A 36 -11.61 2.60 3.11
C CYS A 36 -11.93 1.13 3.38
N SER A 37 -12.96 0.87 4.17
CA SER A 37 -13.37 -0.50 4.46
C SER A 37 -13.80 -1.26 3.22
N MET A 38 -14.48 -0.59 2.30
CA MET A 38 -14.88 -1.18 1.02
C MET A 38 -13.67 -1.49 0.13
N ALA A 39 -12.73 -0.56 0.04
CA ALA A 39 -11.50 -0.76 -0.73
C ALA A 39 -10.69 -1.92 -0.18
N LEU A 40 -10.52 -1.99 1.14
CA LEU A 40 -9.82 -3.07 1.81
C LEU A 40 -10.45 -4.42 1.50
N SER A 41 -11.77 -4.50 1.58
CA SER A 41 -12.52 -5.72 1.29
C SER A 41 -12.29 -6.18 -0.16
N ARG A 42 -12.28 -5.26 -1.12
CA ARG A 42 -12.05 -5.60 -2.52
C ARG A 42 -10.66 -6.19 -2.75
N ILE A 43 -9.64 -5.61 -2.09
CA ILE A 43 -8.27 -6.11 -2.18
C ILE A 43 -8.18 -7.51 -1.56
N GLU A 44 -8.69 -7.65 -0.35
CA GLU A 44 -8.56 -8.90 0.41
C GLU A 44 -9.29 -10.06 -0.25
N ARG A 45 -10.45 -9.81 -0.85
CA ARG A 45 -11.21 -10.85 -1.54
C ARG A 45 -10.52 -11.38 -2.79
N GLY A 46 -9.73 -10.54 -3.46
CA GLY A 46 -9.01 -10.95 -4.66
C GLY A 46 -7.69 -11.64 -4.37
N TRP A 47 -7.09 -11.37 -3.21
CA TRP A 47 -5.72 -11.79 -2.91
C TRP A 47 -5.63 -13.29 -2.65
N ASP A 48 -4.77 -13.97 -3.41
CA ASP A 48 -4.52 -15.41 -3.30
C ASP A 48 -3.09 -15.68 -2.85
N ALA A 49 -2.83 -16.91 -2.39
CA ALA A 49 -1.52 -17.30 -1.90
C ALA A 49 -0.37 -17.00 -2.88
N PRO A 50 -0.49 -17.26 -4.21
CA PRO A 50 0.60 -16.93 -5.14
C PRO A 50 0.91 -15.45 -5.25
N ASP A 51 -0.04 -14.56 -4.90
CA ASP A 51 0.16 -13.13 -5.01
C ASP A 51 1.23 -12.60 -4.06
N TYR A 52 1.43 -13.30 -2.92
CA TYR A 52 2.48 -12.92 -1.96
C TYR A 52 3.88 -13.09 -2.54
N ASP A 53 4.05 -13.92 -3.55
CA ASP A 53 5.32 -14.07 -4.24
C ASP A 53 5.56 -12.98 -5.29
N LYS A 54 4.50 -12.27 -5.66
CA LYS A 54 4.57 -11.20 -6.67
C LYS A 54 4.66 -9.82 -6.07
N VAL A 55 4.01 -9.61 -4.91
CA VAL A 55 3.92 -8.30 -4.25
C VAL A 55 3.89 -8.51 -2.75
N LYS A 56 4.71 -7.75 -2.02
CA LYS A 56 4.67 -7.78 -0.55
C LYS A 56 3.72 -6.70 -0.06
N PRO A 57 2.61 -7.06 0.62
CA PRO A 57 1.60 -6.08 1.05
C PRO A 57 1.90 -5.48 2.42
N TYR A 58 1.83 -4.16 2.50
CA TYR A 58 1.98 -3.40 3.74
C TYR A 58 0.70 -2.60 4.01
N PHE A 59 0.29 -2.60 5.26
CA PHE A 59 -0.90 -1.89 5.74
C PHE A 59 -0.46 -0.70 6.60
N LEU A 60 -0.98 0.48 6.31
CA LEU A 60 -0.67 1.70 7.06
C LEU A 60 -1.97 2.33 7.56
N ASP A 61 -2.14 2.33 8.88
CA ASP A 61 -3.24 3.04 9.53
C ASP A 61 -2.85 4.51 9.64
N VAL A 62 -3.47 5.35 8.81
CA VAL A 62 -3.07 6.77 8.71
C VAL A 62 -3.49 7.61 9.91
N LEU A 63 -4.47 7.15 10.70
CA LEU A 63 -4.88 7.86 11.91
C LEU A 63 -3.93 7.58 13.07
N LYS A 64 -3.49 6.33 13.20
CA LYS A 64 -2.56 5.90 14.24
C LYS A 64 -1.13 6.34 13.97
N HIS A 65 -0.72 6.31 12.70
CA HIS A 65 0.68 6.53 12.30
C HIS A 65 0.77 7.64 11.26
N ARG A 66 0.30 8.82 11.63
CA ARG A 66 0.26 10.00 10.77
C ARG A 66 1.65 10.37 10.24
N GLU A 67 2.66 10.30 11.10
CA GLU A 67 4.03 10.65 10.70
C GLU A 67 4.58 9.68 9.66
N VAL A 68 4.21 8.40 9.73
CA VAL A 68 4.62 7.42 8.72
C VAL A 68 3.91 7.70 7.40
N SER A 69 2.63 8.03 7.46
CA SER A 69 1.84 8.40 6.28
C SER A 69 2.42 9.63 5.58
N ASP A 70 2.83 10.65 6.35
CA ASP A 70 3.46 11.84 5.81
C ASP A 70 4.82 11.50 5.18
N ALA A 71 5.58 10.61 5.80
CA ALA A 71 6.86 10.16 5.26
C ALA A 71 6.70 9.42 3.94
N VAL A 72 5.65 8.61 3.78
CA VAL A 72 5.34 7.93 2.52
C VAL A 72 5.06 8.96 1.42
N ALA A 73 4.22 9.95 1.71
CA ALA A 73 3.88 11.00 0.76
C ALA A 73 5.13 11.76 0.31
N GLN A 74 6.00 12.11 1.24
CA GLN A 74 7.25 12.83 0.95
C GLN A 74 8.24 11.99 0.17
N ARG A 75 8.45 10.76 0.61
CA ARG A 75 9.45 9.88 -0.01
C ARG A 75 9.14 9.58 -1.47
N TYR A 76 7.87 9.29 -1.77
CA TYR A 76 7.47 8.85 -3.11
C TYR A 76 6.84 9.95 -3.95
N GLY A 77 6.68 11.15 -3.39
CA GLY A 77 6.12 12.28 -4.13
C GLY A 77 4.66 12.11 -4.52
N ILE A 78 3.89 11.38 -3.72
CA ILE A 78 2.48 11.10 -3.97
C ILE A 78 1.65 11.79 -2.90
N GLU A 79 0.77 12.70 -3.31
CA GLU A 79 -0.11 13.41 -2.40
C GLU A 79 -0.95 12.43 -1.58
N HIS A 80 -1.05 12.69 -0.29
CA HIS A 80 -1.82 11.82 0.62
C HIS A 80 -3.30 11.77 0.23
N GLN A 81 -3.83 10.56 0.17
CA GLN A 81 -5.26 10.27 0.06
C GLN A 81 -5.56 9.08 0.97
N SER A 82 -6.85 8.83 1.23
CA SER A 82 -7.29 7.70 2.04
C SER A 82 -8.70 7.30 1.62
N PRO A 83 -8.94 6.06 1.16
CA PRO A 83 -7.96 5.00 0.94
C PRO A 83 -7.04 5.29 -0.25
N GLN A 84 -5.82 4.77 -0.17
CA GLN A 84 -4.86 4.94 -1.24
C GLN A 84 -3.95 3.72 -1.30
N VAL A 85 -3.59 3.30 -2.51
CA VAL A 85 -2.56 2.29 -2.73
C VAL A 85 -1.40 2.88 -3.49
N LEU A 86 -0.19 2.46 -3.12
CA LEU A 86 1.04 2.79 -3.83
C LEU A 86 1.77 1.49 -4.11
N LEU A 87 2.20 1.31 -5.36
CA LEU A 87 3.11 0.22 -5.73
C LEU A 87 4.51 0.80 -5.84
N ILE A 88 5.43 0.25 -5.06
CA ILE A 88 6.80 0.71 -5.00
C ILE A 88 7.71 -0.34 -5.62
N ARG A 89 8.56 0.08 -6.53
CA ARG A 89 9.57 -0.77 -7.17
C ARG A 89 10.86 0.01 -7.30
N ASN A 90 11.96 -0.57 -6.82
CA ASN A 90 13.28 0.08 -6.88
C ASN A 90 13.27 1.47 -6.25
N GLY A 91 12.56 1.63 -5.13
CA GLY A 91 12.48 2.88 -4.39
C GLY A 91 11.60 3.96 -5.04
N LYS A 92 10.80 3.60 -6.05
CA LYS A 92 9.93 4.55 -6.77
C LYS A 92 8.50 4.06 -6.80
N CYS A 93 7.56 5.00 -6.73
CA CYS A 93 6.15 4.68 -6.92
C CYS A 93 5.86 4.52 -8.42
N ILE A 94 5.52 3.29 -8.82
CA ILE A 94 5.23 2.98 -10.24
C ILE A 94 3.74 3.01 -10.56
N TYR A 95 2.88 2.99 -9.53
CA TYR A 95 1.44 3.04 -9.68
C TYR A 95 0.82 3.51 -8.37
N SER A 96 -0.17 4.38 -8.45
CA SER A 96 -0.95 4.77 -7.28
C SER A 96 -2.41 4.98 -7.69
N GLU A 97 -3.32 4.73 -6.75
CA GLU A 97 -4.75 4.92 -6.98
C GLU A 97 -5.43 5.22 -5.66
N SER A 98 -6.59 5.87 -5.72
CA SER A 98 -7.33 6.33 -4.55
C SER A 98 -8.80 6.01 -4.66
N HIS A 99 -9.47 5.91 -3.50
CA HIS A 99 -10.92 5.82 -3.36
C HIS A 99 -11.54 4.64 -4.12
N SER A 100 -12.60 4.89 -4.87
CA SER A 100 -13.36 3.82 -5.53
C SER A 100 -12.66 3.16 -6.71
N ALA A 101 -11.59 3.77 -7.21
CA ALA A 101 -10.81 3.20 -8.32
C ALA A 101 -9.83 2.12 -7.87
N ILE A 102 -9.67 1.91 -6.56
CA ILE A 102 -8.79 0.87 -6.03
C ILE A 102 -9.43 -0.51 -6.26
N THR A 103 -8.75 -1.37 -7.02
CA THR A 103 -9.19 -2.75 -7.23
C THR A 103 -8.00 -3.70 -7.21
N TYR A 104 -8.26 -4.96 -6.83
CA TYR A 104 -7.26 -6.02 -6.87
C TYR A 104 -6.66 -6.16 -8.29
N ASN A 105 -7.52 -6.17 -9.30
CA ASN A 105 -7.07 -6.38 -10.69
C ASN A 105 -6.11 -5.30 -11.17
N THR A 106 -6.38 -4.03 -10.87
CA THR A 106 -5.50 -2.95 -11.30
C THR A 106 -4.17 -2.99 -10.58
N ILE A 107 -4.17 -3.39 -9.30
CA ILE A 107 -2.94 -3.54 -8.54
C ILE A 107 -2.06 -4.63 -9.16
N LEU A 108 -2.61 -5.82 -9.37
CA LEU A 108 -1.83 -6.95 -9.89
C LEU A 108 -1.39 -6.74 -11.33
N SER A 109 -2.21 -6.09 -12.16
CA SER A 109 -1.81 -5.80 -13.55
C SER A 109 -0.70 -4.75 -13.63
N SER A 110 -0.54 -3.93 -12.61
CA SER A 110 0.49 -2.87 -12.57
C SER A 110 1.84 -3.37 -12.06
N VAL A 111 1.89 -4.58 -11.53
CA VAL A 111 3.11 -5.21 -11.00
C VAL A 111 4.05 -5.67 -12.11
N GLY A 112 3.47 -6.18 -13.16
CA GLY A 112 4.19 -6.82 -14.23
C GLY A 112 4.82 -5.89 -15.18
#